data_e5ed1c5bdd71879dcd860040d73e490b
#
_entry.id   e5ed1c5bdd71879dcd860040d73e490b
#
_cell.length_a   1.000
_cell.length_b   1.000
_cell.length_c   1.000
_cell.angle_alpha   90.00
_cell.angle_beta   90.00
_cell.angle_gamma   90.00
#
_symmetry.space_group_name_H-M   'P 1'
#
loop_
_entity.id
_entity.type
_entity.pdbx_description
1 polymer ?
#
loop_
_entity_poly.entity_id
_entity_poly.type
_entity_poly.pdbx_seq_one_letter_code
_entity_poly.pdbx_strand_id
1 'polypeptide(L)'
;MAAVNSILQVENLTKSFGDLVLFENISFGLSEGQRVGLIAKNGSGKSTLLNILSGKEGYDGGTISFRRDIRVGYLEQDPQYPEELTVLEACFHHGNSTVELIKEYERCMETEGHPGLDEILVRMDHEKAWEYEQKAKQILSQLKIRDFNQQVKSLSGGQLKRVALANTLITEPDLLILDEPTNHLDLDMTEWLEDYLRRANLTLLMVTHDRYFLDRVCSEIIEIDNRRIYQYKGNYSYYLEKREERIEAKTVEIERANNLYRTELEWMRRMPQARGHKARYREDAFYELEKVAKQRFNNDNVKLDVKASYIGSKIFEADHLYKSFGDLKILDDFSYIFARYEKMGIVGNNGTGKSTFIKILMGQELADSGTLDIGETVRFGYYSQEGLQFDEQMKVIDVVQDIAEVIELGNGKRLTASQFLQHFLFTPETQHSYVYKLSGGERRRLYLCTVLMRNPNFLVLDEPTNDLDIVTLNVLEEYLQNFKGCVIVVSHDRYFMDKVVDHLLVFNGQGDIRDFPGNYTQYRDWKDVKAAQEKEKEKEAAKTQEEKTAKVRLNEKRRMSFKEKREFEQLEQEIAALEAEKQSIEEALCSGALSVEELTEKSKRLPELTDLIDEKTMRWLELSEIESN
;
A
#
# COMPACT_ATOMS: atom_id res chain seq x y z
N MET A 1 11.83 35.50 -10.45
CA MET A 1 11.79 34.11 -10.07
C MET A 1 10.77 33.44 -10.94
N ALA A 2 11.10 32.35 -11.61
CA ALA A 2 10.25 31.70 -12.59
C ALA A 2 8.91 31.34 -11.96
N ALA A 3 7.82 31.67 -12.65
CA ALA A 3 6.51 31.12 -12.34
C ALA A 3 6.63 29.61 -12.52
N VAL A 4 6.87 28.91 -11.43
CA VAL A 4 6.80 27.46 -11.37
C VAL A 4 5.40 27.12 -11.85
N ASN A 5 5.25 26.12 -12.73
CA ASN A 5 4.00 25.64 -13.27
C ASN A 5 3.05 25.23 -12.12
N SER A 6 2.41 26.21 -11.48
CA SER A 6 1.44 25.98 -10.41
C SER A 6 0.17 25.38 -11.02
N ILE A 7 -0.23 24.22 -10.56
CA ILE A 7 -1.48 23.55 -10.93
C ILE A 7 -2.63 24.04 -10.08
N LEU A 8 -2.39 24.21 -8.79
CA LEU A 8 -3.37 24.67 -7.79
C LEU A 8 -2.75 25.75 -6.93
N GLN A 9 -3.49 26.82 -6.69
CA GLN A 9 -3.14 27.87 -5.74
C GLN A 9 -4.34 28.19 -4.86
N VAL A 10 -4.13 28.12 -3.56
CA VAL A 10 -5.11 28.43 -2.51
C VAL A 10 -4.58 29.62 -1.72
N GLU A 11 -5.41 30.66 -1.58
CA GLU A 11 -5.05 31.90 -0.88
C GLU A 11 -6.12 32.27 0.15
N ASN A 12 -5.68 32.45 1.39
CA ASN A 12 -6.49 32.89 2.53
C ASN A 12 -7.81 32.13 2.71
N LEU A 13 -7.79 30.82 2.43
CA LEU A 13 -8.98 29.97 2.52
C LEU A 13 -9.43 29.83 3.97
N THR A 14 -10.72 30.04 4.18
CA THR A 14 -11.37 29.94 5.51
C THR A 14 -12.64 29.11 5.39
N LYS A 15 -12.85 28.20 6.36
CA LYS A 15 -14.05 27.38 6.47
C LYS A 15 -14.44 27.17 7.94
N SER A 16 -15.73 27.32 8.20
CA SER A 16 -16.36 27.08 9.50
C SER A 16 -17.70 26.35 9.35
N PHE A 17 -18.11 25.65 10.39
CA PHE A 17 -19.46 25.08 10.54
C PHE A 17 -20.07 25.63 11.82
N GLY A 18 -20.93 26.64 11.69
CA GLY A 18 -21.45 27.38 12.82
C GLY A 18 -20.32 27.99 13.66
N ASP A 19 -20.24 27.64 14.94
CA ASP A 19 -19.18 28.13 15.83
C ASP A 19 -17.84 27.39 15.70
N LEU A 20 -17.81 26.28 14.97
CA LEU A 20 -16.60 25.49 14.80
C LEU A 20 -15.79 25.98 13.59
N VAL A 21 -14.70 26.70 13.82
CA VAL A 21 -13.76 27.09 12.78
C VAL A 21 -12.79 25.93 12.53
N LEU A 22 -12.80 25.36 11.31
CA LEU A 22 -11.91 24.28 10.92
C LEU A 22 -10.51 24.81 10.59
N PHE A 23 -10.44 25.80 9.69
CA PHE A 23 -9.21 26.48 9.32
C PHE A 23 -9.49 27.92 8.92
N GLU A 24 -8.50 28.77 9.10
CA GLU A 24 -8.62 30.21 8.92
C GLU A 24 -7.39 30.76 8.20
N ASN A 25 -7.63 31.49 7.08
CA ASN A 25 -6.58 32.15 6.30
C ASN A 25 -5.44 31.21 5.87
N ILE A 26 -5.76 29.98 5.47
CA ILE A 26 -4.76 29.03 5.00
C ILE A 26 -4.39 29.31 3.55
N SER A 27 -3.08 29.24 3.23
CA SER A 27 -2.57 29.47 1.88
C SER A 27 -1.49 28.46 1.54
N PHE A 28 -1.63 27.81 0.39
CA PHE A 28 -0.65 26.86 -0.14
C PHE A 28 -0.81 26.70 -1.65
N GLY A 29 0.20 26.13 -2.30
CA GLY A 29 0.14 25.85 -3.73
C GLY A 29 0.74 24.50 -4.06
N LEU A 30 0.28 23.91 -5.17
CA LEU A 30 0.81 22.68 -5.74
C LEU A 30 1.38 22.95 -7.12
N SER A 31 2.61 22.53 -7.34
CA SER A 31 3.28 22.58 -8.64
C SER A 31 3.13 21.27 -9.39
N GLU A 32 3.28 21.30 -10.70
CA GLU A 32 3.23 20.12 -11.55
C GLU A 32 4.25 19.06 -11.11
N GLY A 33 3.80 17.82 -11.01
CA GLY A 33 4.62 16.68 -10.59
C GLY A 33 4.93 16.62 -9.08
N GLN A 34 4.43 17.57 -8.26
CA GLN A 34 4.56 17.48 -6.81
C GLN A 34 3.67 16.37 -6.23
N ARG A 35 4.20 15.69 -5.21
CA ARG A 35 3.48 14.66 -4.43
C ARG A 35 3.44 15.10 -2.98
N VAL A 36 2.26 15.52 -2.56
CA VAL A 36 2.05 16.17 -1.26
C VAL A 36 1.16 15.31 -0.39
N GLY A 37 1.63 15.00 0.83
CA GLY A 37 0.84 14.38 1.89
C GLY A 37 0.23 15.43 2.80
N LEU A 38 -1.08 15.34 3.06
CA LEU A 38 -1.79 16.21 3.99
C LEU A 38 -2.00 15.49 5.32
N ILE A 39 -1.42 16.01 6.37
CA ILE A 39 -1.51 15.47 7.73
C ILE A 39 -2.26 16.44 8.63
N ALA A 40 -3.21 15.91 9.42
CA ALA A 40 -3.89 16.69 10.44
C ALA A 40 -4.60 15.77 11.43
N LYS A 41 -4.98 16.30 12.60
CA LYS A 41 -5.81 15.58 13.58
C LYS A 41 -7.19 15.27 13.00
N ASN A 42 -7.84 14.22 13.51
CA ASN A 42 -9.23 13.96 13.17
C ASN A 42 -10.12 15.13 13.62
N GLY A 43 -11.12 15.46 12.80
CA GLY A 43 -11.99 16.61 13.02
C GLY A 43 -11.40 17.99 12.67
N SER A 44 -10.18 18.07 12.14
CA SER A 44 -9.55 19.34 11.72
C SER A 44 -9.93 19.83 10.33
N GLY A 45 -10.80 19.09 9.61
CA GLY A 45 -11.30 19.49 8.30
C GLY A 45 -10.51 18.97 7.10
N LYS A 46 -9.75 17.85 7.22
CA LYS A 46 -9.04 17.23 6.08
C LYS A 46 -9.96 16.96 4.90
N SER A 47 -10.97 16.10 5.10
CA SER A 47 -11.90 15.73 4.04
C SER A 47 -12.73 16.92 3.55
N THR A 48 -13.07 17.88 4.45
CA THR A 48 -13.70 19.14 4.07
C THR A 48 -12.81 19.94 3.11
N LEU A 49 -11.50 20.04 3.40
CA LEU A 49 -10.57 20.72 2.49
C LEU A 49 -10.51 20.02 1.13
N LEU A 50 -10.43 18.68 1.10
CA LEU A 50 -10.45 17.93 -0.16
C LEU A 50 -11.76 18.08 -0.93
N ASN A 51 -12.91 18.11 -0.24
CA ASN A 51 -14.21 18.37 -0.84
C ASN A 51 -14.31 19.78 -1.44
N ILE A 52 -13.75 20.78 -0.75
CA ILE A 52 -13.67 22.15 -1.27
C ILE A 52 -12.80 22.20 -2.55
N LEU A 53 -11.63 21.55 -2.51
CA LEU A 53 -10.73 21.50 -3.67
C LEU A 53 -11.32 20.72 -4.85
N SER A 54 -12.16 19.72 -4.61
CA SER A 54 -12.87 19.00 -5.66
C SER A 54 -14.13 19.71 -6.16
N GLY A 55 -14.51 20.87 -5.56
CA GLY A 55 -15.69 21.65 -5.93
C GLY A 55 -17.01 21.08 -5.38
N LYS A 56 -16.98 20.11 -4.47
CA LYS A 56 -18.18 19.50 -3.86
C LYS A 56 -18.74 20.30 -2.69
N GLU A 57 -17.89 21.12 -2.06
CA GLU A 57 -18.27 21.92 -0.90
C GLU A 57 -17.83 23.37 -1.07
N GLY A 58 -18.65 24.31 -0.57
CA GLY A 58 -18.33 25.73 -0.57
C GLY A 58 -17.44 26.14 0.61
N TYR A 59 -16.79 27.30 0.51
CA TYR A 59 -15.93 27.89 1.54
C TYR A 59 -16.41 29.30 1.89
N ASP A 60 -16.00 29.79 3.08
CA ASP A 60 -16.50 31.05 3.64
C ASP A 60 -15.68 32.27 3.14
N GLY A 61 -14.40 32.08 2.84
CA GLY A 61 -13.53 33.15 2.36
C GLY A 61 -12.25 32.62 1.72
N GLY A 62 -11.58 33.48 0.96
CA GLY A 62 -10.37 33.16 0.22
C GLY A 62 -10.61 32.91 -1.27
N THR A 63 -9.59 32.42 -1.97
CA THR A 63 -9.64 32.09 -3.41
C THR A 63 -8.93 30.80 -3.70
N ILE A 64 -9.49 30.02 -4.63
CA ILE A 64 -8.90 28.79 -5.16
C ILE A 64 -8.77 28.97 -6.67
N SER A 65 -7.57 28.80 -7.18
CA SER A 65 -7.26 28.95 -8.60
C SER A 65 -6.61 27.68 -9.12
N PHE A 66 -7.22 27.09 -10.15
CA PHE A 66 -6.64 25.98 -10.90
C PHE A 66 -6.05 26.49 -12.22
N ARG A 67 -5.00 25.84 -12.69
CA ARG A 67 -4.53 26.03 -14.08
C ARG A 67 -5.67 25.66 -15.03
N ARG A 68 -5.79 26.36 -16.14
CA ARG A 68 -6.82 26.06 -17.16
C ARG A 68 -6.59 24.67 -17.75
N ASP A 69 -7.70 24.00 -18.07
CA ASP A 69 -7.75 22.72 -18.79
C ASP A 69 -7.10 21.53 -18.05
N ILE A 70 -7.02 21.58 -16.71
CA ILE A 70 -6.56 20.43 -15.92
C ILE A 70 -7.71 19.47 -15.60
N ARG A 71 -7.41 18.19 -15.62
CA ARG A 71 -8.30 17.13 -15.15
C ARG A 71 -8.00 16.84 -13.69
N VAL A 72 -9.00 16.97 -12.83
CA VAL A 72 -8.90 16.68 -11.40
C VAL A 72 -9.60 15.34 -11.14
N GLY A 73 -8.87 14.37 -10.63
CA GLY A 73 -9.42 13.11 -10.11
C GLY A 73 -9.54 13.17 -8.59
N TYR A 74 -10.68 12.78 -8.05
CA TYR A 74 -10.89 12.78 -6.61
C TYR A 74 -11.45 11.44 -6.13
N LEU A 75 -10.71 10.78 -5.23
CA LEU A 75 -11.18 9.63 -4.48
C LEU A 75 -11.75 10.09 -3.13
N GLU A 76 -13.05 9.90 -2.96
CA GLU A 76 -13.77 10.21 -1.72
C GLU A 76 -13.58 9.13 -0.66
N GLN A 77 -13.73 9.52 0.60
CA GLN A 77 -13.70 8.59 1.73
C GLN A 77 -14.85 7.57 1.65
N ASP A 78 -16.06 8.00 1.25
CA ASP A 78 -17.24 7.16 1.11
C ASP A 78 -17.87 7.35 -0.28
N PRO A 79 -17.30 6.69 -1.32
CA PRO A 79 -17.79 6.83 -2.69
C PRO A 79 -19.18 6.21 -2.84
N GLN A 80 -20.07 6.92 -3.56
CA GLN A 80 -21.40 6.44 -3.86
C GLN A 80 -21.56 6.24 -5.36
N TYR A 81 -22.10 5.10 -5.73
CA TYR A 81 -22.43 4.74 -7.11
C TYR A 81 -23.86 4.25 -7.19
N PRO A 82 -24.55 4.42 -8.32
CA PRO A 82 -25.84 3.79 -8.55
C PRO A 82 -25.74 2.27 -8.39
N GLU A 83 -26.65 1.69 -7.64
CA GLU A 83 -26.65 0.26 -7.27
C GLU A 83 -26.81 -0.69 -8.47
N GLU A 84 -27.39 -0.18 -9.58
CA GLU A 84 -27.69 -0.94 -10.78
C GLU A 84 -26.47 -1.16 -11.68
N LEU A 85 -25.43 -0.34 -11.53
CA LEU A 85 -24.24 -0.42 -12.36
C LEU A 85 -23.45 -1.69 -12.10
N THR A 86 -22.82 -2.21 -13.15
CA THR A 86 -21.78 -3.22 -13.03
C THR A 86 -20.47 -2.58 -12.54
N VAL A 87 -19.54 -3.39 -12.04
CA VAL A 87 -18.19 -2.94 -11.64
C VAL A 87 -17.49 -2.19 -12.78
N LEU A 88 -17.57 -2.71 -14.01
CA LEU A 88 -16.94 -2.08 -15.16
C LEU A 88 -17.60 -0.74 -15.51
N GLU A 89 -18.93 -0.67 -15.51
CA GLU A 89 -19.67 0.58 -15.70
C GLU A 89 -19.38 1.61 -14.60
N ALA A 90 -19.24 1.17 -13.34
CA ALA A 90 -18.88 2.03 -12.22
C ALA A 90 -17.47 2.63 -12.39
N CYS A 91 -16.50 1.85 -12.91
CA CYS A 91 -15.17 2.36 -13.24
C CYS A 91 -15.20 3.44 -14.32
N PHE A 92 -16.24 3.48 -15.12
CA PHE A 92 -16.44 4.44 -16.20
C PHE A 92 -17.52 5.48 -15.89
N HIS A 93 -18.00 5.55 -14.66
CA HIS A 93 -19.15 6.40 -14.31
C HIS A 93 -18.87 7.91 -14.46
N HIS A 94 -17.64 8.35 -14.22
CA HIS A 94 -17.24 9.75 -14.43
C HIS A 94 -16.66 9.93 -15.82
N GLY A 95 -17.56 10.05 -16.82
CA GLY A 95 -17.30 9.92 -18.24
C GLY A 95 -16.30 10.90 -18.83
N ASN A 96 -15.44 10.30 -19.63
CA ASN A 96 -14.62 10.91 -20.65
C ASN A 96 -15.23 10.44 -22.01
N SER A 97 -14.98 11.15 -23.11
CA SER A 97 -15.50 10.79 -24.45
C SER A 97 -15.22 9.34 -24.84
N THR A 98 -14.06 8.84 -24.43
CA THR A 98 -13.63 7.44 -24.64
C THR A 98 -14.52 6.44 -23.91
N VAL A 99 -14.99 6.78 -22.72
CA VAL A 99 -15.90 5.95 -21.93
C VAL A 99 -17.29 5.89 -22.53
N GLU A 100 -17.80 7.02 -23.01
CA GLU A 100 -19.09 7.04 -23.71
C GLU A 100 -19.02 6.19 -24.98
N LEU A 101 -17.88 6.24 -25.68
CA LEU A 101 -17.63 5.43 -26.86
C LEU A 101 -17.56 3.93 -26.54
N ILE A 102 -16.94 3.53 -25.42
CA ILE A 102 -16.92 2.13 -24.96
C ILE A 102 -18.34 1.64 -24.64
N LYS A 103 -19.13 2.46 -23.94
CA LYS A 103 -20.55 2.14 -23.67
C LYS A 103 -21.40 2.05 -24.94
N GLU A 104 -21.14 2.89 -25.93
CA GLU A 104 -21.79 2.83 -27.23
C GLU A 104 -21.44 1.54 -27.97
N TYR A 105 -20.17 1.14 -27.92
CA TYR A 105 -19.69 -0.13 -28.48
C TYR A 105 -20.36 -1.34 -27.80
N GLU A 106 -20.38 -1.40 -26.45
CA GLU A 106 -21.00 -2.51 -25.70
C GLU A 106 -22.49 -2.62 -26.03
N ARG A 107 -23.23 -1.50 -26.03
CA ARG A 107 -24.66 -1.48 -26.44
C ARG A 107 -24.86 -1.95 -27.88
N CYS A 108 -23.97 -1.55 -28.78
CA CYS A 108 -24.03 -2.01 -30.18
C CYS A 108 -23.82 -3.52 -30.29
N MET A 109 -22.90 -4.09 -29.49
CA MET A 109 -22.64 -5.52 -29.45
C MET A 109 -23.79 -6.34 -28.87
N GLU A 110 -24.57 -5.78 -27.92
CA GLU A 110 -25.76 -6.40 -27.33
C GLU A 110 -26.98 -6.33 -28.25
N THR A 111 -26.97 -5.44 -29.25
CA THR A 111 -28.11 -5.24 -30.15
C THR A 111 -28.01 -6.18 -31.38
N GLU A 112 -29.06 -6.94 -31.68
CA GLU A 112 -29.13 -7.77 -32.88
C GLU A 112 -28.93 -6.95 -34.17
N GLY A 113 -27.96 -7.34 -34.99
CA GLY A 113 -27.65 -6.68 -36.27
C GLY A 113 -26.57 -5.58 -36.16
N HIS A 114 -26.04 -5.28 -34.99
CA HIS A 114 -24.89 -4.39 -34.73
C HIS A 114 -24.91 -3.08 -35.55
N PRO A 115 -25.97 -2.24 -35.45
CA PRO A 115 -26.10 -1.06 -36.30
C PRO A 115 -25.01 -0.02 -35.97
N GLY A 116 -24.24 0.41 -36.98
CA GLY A 116 -23.18 1.42 -36.82
C GLY A 116 -21.86 0.93 -36.23
N LEU A 117 -21.66 -0.40 -36.15
CA LEU A 117 -20.46 -1.01 -35.58
C LEU A 117 -19.16 -0.53 -36.25
N ASP A 118 -19.15 -0.40 -37.58
CA ASP A 118 -17.95 0.03 -38.33
C ASP A 118 -17.53 1.47 -37.96
N GLU A 119 -18.47 2.39 -37.76
CA GLU A 119 -18.18 3.77 -37.35
C GLU A 119 -17.66 3.81 -35.93
N ILE A 120 -18.27 3.01 -35.03
CA ILE A 120 -17.85 2.91 -33.63
C ILE A 120 -16.43 2.34 -33.54
N LEU A 121 -16.11 1.27 -34.31
CA LEU A 121 -14.79 0.67 -34.35
C LEU A 121 -13.70 1.63 -34.81
N VAL A 122 -13.96 2.43 -35.85
CA VAL A 122 -13.02 3.47 -36.31
C VAL A 122 -12.77 4.53 -35.23
N ARG A 123 -13.81 4.94 -34.51
CA ARG A 123 -13.67 5.88 -33.38
C ARG A 123 -12.92 5.24 -32.21
N MET A 124 -13.18 3.98 -31.90
CA MET A 124 -12.49 3.21 -30.85
C MET A 124 -10.98 3.12 -31.11
N ASP A 125 -10.59 2.87 -32.38
CA ASP A 125 -9.19 2.83 -32.78
C ASP A 125 -8.53 4.22 -32.73
N HIS A 126 -9.24 5.27 -33.18
CA HIS A 126 -8.75 6.64 -33.17
C HIS A 126 -8.53 7.18 -31.74
N GLU A 127 -9.44 6.88 -30.80
CA GLU A 127 -9.37 7.29 -29.40
C GLU A 127 -8.61 6.30 -28.51
N LYS A 128 -8.05 5.22 -29.09
CA LYS A 128 -7.37 4.14 -28.36
C LYS A 128 -8.20 3.52 -27.22
N ALA A 129 -9.49 3.42 -27.43
CA ALA A 129 -10.44 2.97 -26.42
C ALA A 129 -10.19 1.51 -25.97
N TRP A 130 -9.62 0.68 -26.83
CA TRP A 130 -9.22 -0.70 -26.50
C TRP A 130 -8.12 -0.77 -25.44
N GLU A 131 -7.11 0.12 -25.53
CA GLU A 131 -6.04 0.21 -24.53
C GLU A 131 -6.61 0.64 -23.18
N TYR A 132 -7.63 1.51 -23.19
CA TYR A 132 -8.29 2.03 -22.01
C TYR A 132 -9.07 0.96 -21.24
N GLU A 133 -9.86 0.13 -21.95
CA GLU A 133 -10.58 -0.99 -21.35
C GLU A 133 -9.63 -2.05 -20.78
N GLN A 134 -8.59 -2.39 -21.55
CA GLN A 134 -7.57 -3.33 -21.08
C GLN A 134 -6.85 -2.82 -19.83
N LYS A 135 -6.52 -1.54 -19.78
CA LYS A 135 -5.92 -0.89 -18.62
C LYS A 135 -6.85 -0.92 -17.40
N ALA A 136 -8.16 -0.65 -17.63
CA ALA A 136 -9.17 -0.74 -16.57
C ALA A 136 -9.22 -2.14 -15.97
N LYS A 137 -9.32 -3.17 -16.80
CA LYS A 137 -9.30 -4.58 -16.36
C LYS A 137 -8.01 -4.96 -15.65
N GLN A 138 -6.87 -4.44 -16.10
CA GLN A 138 -5.59 -4.64 -15.43
C GLN A 138 -5.57 -4.02 -14.03
N ILE A 139 -5.99 -2.75 -13.88
CA ILE A 139 -6.05 -2.06 -12.58
C ILE A 139 -7.02 -2.77 -11.63
N LEU A 140 -8.22 -3.15 -12.11
CA LEU A 140 -9.20 -3.89 -11.32
C LEU A 140 -8.64 -5.24 -10.84
N SER A 141 -7.93 -5.97 -11.71
CA SER A 141 -7.30 -7.24 -11.36
C SER A 141 -6.22 -7.08 -10.29
N GLN A 142 -5.42 -6.01 -10.36
CA GLN A 142 -4.43 -5.67 -9.33
C GLN A 142 -5.09 -5.34 -7.99
N LEU A 143 -6.26 -4.71 -8.02
CA LEU A 143 -7.09 -4.45 -6.85
C LEU A 143 -7.93 -5.67 -6.42
N LYS A 144 -7.62 -6.87 -6.95
CA LYS A 144 -8.27 -8.16 -6.62
C LYS A 144 -9.78 -8.16 -6.85
N ILE A 145 -10.26 -7.41 -7.84
CA ILE A 145 -11.63 -7.46 -8.33
C ILE A 145 -11.62 -8.33 -9.58
N ARG A 146 -12.27 -9.50 -9.50
CA ARG A 146 -12.22 -10.52 -10.56
C ARG A 146 -13.48 -10.56 -11.43
N ASP A 147 -14.63 -10.30 -10.84
CA ASP A 147 -15.92 -10.28 -11.52
C ASP A 147 -16.28 -8.86 -11.93
N PHE A 148 -16.08 -8.54 -13.19
CA PHE A 148 -16.34 -7.20 -13.74
C PHE A 148 -17.82 -6.95 -14.02
N ASN A 149 -18.63 -8.02 -14.12
CA ASN A 149 -20.07 -7.95 -14.36
C ASN A 149 -20.90 -7.95 -13.07
N GLN A 150 -20.25 -8.09 -11.92
CA GLN A 150 -20.90 -8.02 -10.62
C GLN A 150 -21.55 -6.64 -10.42
N GLN A 151 -22.79 -6.60 -9.92
CA GLN A 151 -23.48 -5.34 -9.65
C GLN A 151 -22.95 -4.66 -8.39
N VAL A 152 -22.90 -3.33 -8.40
CA VAL A 152 -22.44 -2.48 -7.29
C VAL A 152 -23.14 -2.81 -5.97
N LYS A 153 -24.47 -3.05 -6.00
CA LYS A 153 -25.27 -3.39 -4.81
C LYS A 153 -24.80 -4.64 -4.06
N SER A 154 -24.09 -5.55 -4.75
CA SER A 154 -23.59 -6.79 -4.15
C SER A 154 -22.15 -6.68 -3.65
N LEU A 155 -21.51 -5.52 -3.83
CA LEU A 155 -20.15 -5.26 -3.37
C LEU A 155 -20.14 -4.95 -1.87
N SER A 156 -19.11 -5.42 -1.19
CA SER A 156 -18.79 -4.91 0.15
C SER A 156 -18.29 -3.47 0.07
N GLY A 157 -18.40 -2.70 1.17
CA GLY A 157 -17.89 -1.33 1.22
C GLY A 157 -16.41 -1.21 0.82
N GLY A 158 -15.58 -2.19 1.23
CA GLY A 158 -14.16 -2.23 0.82
C GLY A 158 -13.97 -2.54 -0.67
N GLN A 159 -14.83 -3.36 -1.28
CA GLN A 159 -14.80 -3.59 -2.74
C GLN A 159 -15.22 -2.33 -3.49
N LEU A 160 -16.25 -1.64 -3.01
CA LEU A 160 -16.72 -0.40 -3.62
C LEU A 160 -15.64 0.70 -3.62
N LYS A 161 -14.90 0.84 -2.51
CA LYS A 161 -13.76 1.76 -2.43
C LYS A 161 -12.64 1.41 -3.40
N ARG A 162 -12.36 0.12 -3.61
CA ARG A 162 -11.39 -0.33 -4.61
C ARG A 162 -11.83 -0.05 -6.04
N VAL A 163 -13.12 -0.19 -6.34
CA VAL A 163 -13.70 0.22 -7.64
C VAL A 163 -13.57 1.72 -7.86
N ALA A 164 -13.86 2.53 -6.83
CA ALA A 164 -13.70 3.97 -6.89
C ALA A 164 -12.24 4.42 -7.10
N LEU A 165 -11.30 3.75 -6.42
CA LEU A 165 -9.88 3.97 -6.64
C LEU A 165 -9.49 3.62 -8.09
N ALA A 166 -9.96 2.48 -8.62
CA ALA A 166 -9.73 2.10 -10.02
C ALA A 166 -10.26 3.18 -10.98
N ASN A 167 -11.50 3.64 -10.80
CA ASN A 167 -12.09 4.70 -11.60
C ASN A 167 -11.20 5.95 -11.62
N THR A 168 -10.76 6.40 -10.43
CA THR A 168 -9.93 7.60 -10.31
C THR A 168 -8.55 7.45 -10.98
N LEU A 169 -7.94 6.25 -10.94
CA LEU A 169 -6.65 5.97 -11.57
C LEU A 169 -6.75 5.80 -13.10
N ILE A 170 -7.85 5.22 -13.58
CA ILE A 170 -8.10 4.99 -15.00
C ILE A 170 -8.23 6.31 -15.76
N THR A 171 -8.82 7.34 -15.15
CA THR A 171 -9.03 8.66 -15.78
C THR A 171 -7.74 9.43 -16.05
N GLU A 172 -6.58 8.99 -15.52
CA GLU A 172 -5.26 9.65 -15.65
C GLU A 172 -5.34 11.17 -15.45
N PRO A 173 -5.72 11.63 -14.25
CA PRO A 173 -5.87 13.05 -14.00
C PRO A 173 -4.50 13.75 -13.91
N ASP A 174 -4.47 15.06 -14.23
CA ASP A 174 -3.28 15.91 -14.05
C ASP A 174 -3.04 16.22 -12.57
N LEU A 175 -4.13 16.36 -11.80
CA LEU A 175 -4.14 16.46 -10.33
C LEU A 175 -4.98 15.33 -9.74
N LEU A 176 -4.34 14.46 -8.98
CA LEU A 176 -4.98 13.36 -8.27
C LEU A 176 -5.12 13.71 -6.79
N ILE A 177 -6.35 13.71 -6.28
CA ILE A 177 -6.68 13.94 -4.88
C ILE A 177 -7.18 12.63 -4.29
N LEU A 178 -6.52 12.12 -3.24
CA LEU A 178 -6.87 10.85 -2.60
C LEU A 178 -7.17 11.05 -1.12
N ASP A 179 -8.36 10.64 -0.68
CA ASP A 179 -8.75 10.61 0.75
C ASP A 179 -8.70 9.17 1.26
N GLU A 180 -7.70 8.84 2.09
CA GLU A 180 -7.44 7.54 2.69
C GLU A 180 -7.45 6.37 1.67
N PRO A 181 -6.60 6.41 0.62
CA PRO A 181 -6.62 5.40 -0.44
C PRO A 181 -6.15 4.01 0.02
N THR A 182 -5.40 3.93 1.11
CA THR A 182 -4.86 2.68 1.66
C THR A 182 -5.86 1.91 2.52
N ASN A 183 -6.95 2.56 2.95
CA ASN A 183 -7.99 1.89 3.73
C ASN A 183 -8.66 0.79 2.90
N HIS A 184 -8.83 -0.38 3.50
CA HIS A 184 -9.39 -1.60 2.87
C HIS A 184 -8.53 -2.24 1.77
N LEU A 185 -7.31 -1.75 1.54
CA LEU A 185 -6.32 -2.44 0.73
C LEU A 185 -5.54 -3.43 1.61
N ASP A 186 -5.26 -4.60 1.06
CA ASP A 186 -4.26 -5.47 1.67
C ASP A 186 -2.85 -5.03 1.25
N LEU A 187 -1.88 -5.71 1.82
CA LEU A 187 -0.49 -5.35 1.66
C LEU A 187 -0.01 -5.34 0.20
N ASP A 188 -0.37 -6.39 -0.55
CA ASP A 188 0.04 -6.53 -1.96
C ASP A 188 -0.56 -5.41 -2.82
N MET A 189 -1.83 -5.05 -2.56
CA MET A 189 -2.51 -3.93 -3.24
C MET A 189 -1.88 -2.58 -2.86
N THR A 190 -1.53 -2.38 -1.60
CA THR A 190 -0.87 -1.15 -1.13
C THR A 190 0.50 -0.97 -1.78
N GLU A 191 1.32 -2.04 -1.86
CA GLU A 191 2.62 -2.02 -2.54
C GLU A 191 2.49 -1.72 -4.03
N TRP A 192 1.51 -2.34 -4.68
CA TRP A 192 1.23 -2.04 -6.09
C TRP A 192 0.84 -0.57 -6.29
N LEU A 193 -0.02 -0.01 -5.41
CA LEU A 193 -0.44 1.40 -5.49
C LEU A 193 0.74 2.36 -5.24
N GLU A 194 1.62 2.05 -4.28
CA GLU A 194 2.87 2.80 -4.06
C GLU A 194 3.70 2.88 -5.35
N ASP A 195 3.95 1.73 -5.97
CA ASP A 195 4.75 1.64 -7.19
C ASP A 195 4.07 2.35 -8.38
N TYR A 196 2.75 2.22 -8.50
CA TYR A 196 1.97 2.91 -9.53
C TYR A 196 2.10 4.44 -9.39
N LEU A 197 1.83 5.00 -8.19
CA LEU A 197 1.90 6.43 -7.93
C LEU A 197 3.32 7.00 -8.06
N ARG A 198 4.35 6.21 -7.76
CA ARG A 198 5.75 6.62 -7.94
C ARG A 198 6.17 6.72 -9.39
N ARG A 199 5.64 5.85 -10.26
CA ARG A 199 5.99 5.82 -11.70
C ARG A 199 5.13 6.76 -12.51
N ALA A 200 3.92 7.04 -12.08
CA ALA A 200 3.00 7.92 -12.80
C ALA A 200 3.49 9.37 -12.79
N ASN A 201 3.40 10.02 -13.94
CA ASN A 201 3.72 11.45 -14.06
C ASN A 201 2.45 12.28 -13.76
N LEU A 202 2.14 12.43 -12.48
CA LEU A 202 0.96 13.15 -12.00
C LEU A 202 1.30 14.03 -10.79
N THR A 203 0.47 15.03 -10.54
CA THR A 203 0.50 15.81 -9.30
C THR A 203 -0.43 15.16 -8.31
N LEU A 204 0.03 14.94 -7.08
CA LEU A 204 -0.70 14.21 -6.04
C LEU A 204 -0.91 15.08 -4.81
N LEU A 205 -2.16 15.13 -4.33
CA LEU A 205 -2.51 15.57 -2.99
C LEU A 205 -3.22 14.42 -2.28
N MET A 206 -2.66 13.95 -1.17
CA MET A 206 -3.14 12.74 -0.52
C MET A 206 -3.28 12.93 0.99
N VAL A 207 -4.39 12.44 1.52
CA VAL A 207 -4.59 12.22 2.96
C VAL A 207 -4.44 10.72 3.21
N THR A 208 -3.56 10.32 4.10
CA THR A 208 -3.49 8.94 4.60
C THR A 208 -2.86 8.89 5.99
N HIS A 209 -3.21 7.88 6.74
CA HIS A 209 -2.61 7.55 8.02
C HIS A 209 -1.48 6.53 7.91
N ASP A 210 -1.28 5.94 6.74
CA ASP A 210 -0.15 5.05 6.44
C ASP A 210 1.16 5.87 6.27
N ARG A 211 1.97 5.87 7.32
CA ARG A 211 3.22 6.63 7.39
C ARG A 211 4.28 6.13 6.43
N TYR A 212 4.31 4.82 6.19
CA TYR A 212 5.24 4.21 5.27
C TYR A 212 4.91 4.58 3.82
N PHE A 213 3.62 4.61 3.51
CA PHE A 213 3.13 5.08 2.22
C PHE A 213 3.47 6.55 2.00
N LEU A 214 3.25 7.42 3.01
CA LEU A 214 3.66 8.82 2.97
C LEU A 214 5.16 9.00 2.72
N ASP A 215 5.99 8.24 3.42
CA ASP A 215 7.46 8.34 3.31
C ASP A 215 7.98 7.95 1.93
N ARG A 216 7.32 7.01 1.26
CA ARG A 216 7.73 6.49 -0.05
C ARG A 216 7.17 7.27 -1.24
N VAL A 217 5.95 7.75 -1.13
CA VAL A 217 5.22 8.36 -2.25
C VAL A 217 5.34 9.88 -2.24
N CYS A 218 5.28 10.51 -1.06
CA CYS A 218 5.26 11.96 -0.93
C CYS A 218 6.67 12.55 -0.85
N SER A 219 6.88 13.66 -1.56
CA SER A 219 8.10 14.46 -1.50
C SER A 219 7.95 15.69 -0.60
N GLU A 220 6.73 16.07 -0.27
CA GLU A 220 6.41 17.19 0.62
C GLU A 220 5.23 16.83 1.52
N ILE A 221 5.19 17.43 2.71
CA ILE A 221 4.12 17.25 3.67
C ILE A 221 3.55 18.61 4.06
N ILE A 222 2.23 18.69 4.05
CA ILE A 222 1.46 19.82 4.57
C ILE A 222 0.77 19.35 5.87
N GLU A 223 1.01 20.06 6.97
CA GLU A 223 0.34 19.82 8.25
C GLU A 223 -0.67 20.91 8.53
N ILE A 224 -1.91 20.52 8.86
CA ILE A 224 -2.89 21.43 9.45
C ILE A 224 -2.84 21.25 10.98
N ASP A 225 -2.34 22.26 11.68
CA ASP A 225 -2.27 22.27 13.14
C ASP A 225 -2.72 23.64 13.67
N ASN A 226 -3.61 23.62 14.67
CA ASN A 226 -4.16 24.84 15.26
C ASN A 226 -4.74 25.83 14.25
N ARG A 227 -5.52 25.34 13.28
CA ARG A 227 -6.18 26.11 12.21
C ARG A 227 -5.21 26.75 11.21
N ARG A 228 -3.93 26.40 11.22
CA ARG A 228 -2.87 26.93 10.34
C ARG A 228 -2.21 25.81 9.56
N ILE A 229 -1.59 26.20 8.44
CA ILE A 229 -0.81 25.28 7.60
C ILE A 229 0.68 25.44 7.85
N TYR A 230 1.38 24.32 7.92
CA TYR A 230 2.83 24.22 7.95
C TYR A 230 3.28 23.30 6.81
N GLN A 231 4.24 23.78 6.01
CA GLN A 231 4.76 23.02 4.86
C GLN A 231 6.17 22.53 5.16
N TYR A 232 6.42 21.25 4.86
CA TYR A 232 7.71 20.59 5.06
C TYR A 232 8.15 19.98 3.73
N LYS A 233 9.31 20.44 3.20
CA LYS A 233 9.90 19.92 1.97
C LYS A 233 10.78 18.73 2.28
N GLY A 234 10.21 17.56 2.25
CA GLY A 234 10.82 16.28 2.58
C GLY A 234 9.78 15.18 2.79
N ASN A 235 10.27 13.98 3.08
CA ASN A 235 9.45 12.82 3.38
C ASN A 235 8.87 12.87 4.81
N TYR A 236 8.15 11.81 5.18
CA TYR A 236 7.52 11.72 6.51
C TYR A 236 8.54 11.74 7.66
N SER A 237 9.68 11.08 7.52
CA SER A 237 10.75 11.06 8.53
C SER A 237 11.32 12.47 8.77
N TYR A 238 11.56 13.24 7.70
CA TYR A 238 11.98 14.64 7.79
C TYR A 238 10.92 15.53 8.46
N TYR A 239 9.63 15.30 8.13
CA TYR A 239 8.52 15.99 8.77
C TYR A 239 8.52 15.79 10.29
N LEU A 240 8.71 14.54 10.77
CA LEU A 240 8.73 14.25 12.21
C LEU A 240 9.82 15.04 12.93
N GLU A 241 11.04 15.02 12.39
CA GLU A 241 12.17 15.76 12.96
C GLU A 241 11.87 17.27 13.05
N LYS A 242 11.42 17.86 11.96
CA LYS A 242 11.12 19.30 11.90
C LYS A 242 9.89 19.70 12.72
N ARG A 243 8.92 18.82 12.84
CA ARG A 243 7.78 19.04 13.72
C ARG A 243 8.21 19.05 15.19
N GLU A 244 9.08 18.13 15.61
CA GLU A 244 9.60 18.06 16.96
C GLU A 244 10.40 19.32 17.32
N GLU A 245 11.33 19.74 16.44
CA GLU A 245 12.06 21.01 16.59
C GLU A 245 11.11 22.21 16.74
N ARG A 246 10.04 22.26 15.94
CA ARG A 246 9.03 23.33 16.02
C ARG A 246 8.31 23.33 17.36
N ILE A 247 7.92 22.16 17.87
CA ILE A 247 7.21 22.00 19.13
C ILE A 247 8.12 22.41 20.29
N GLU A 248 9.38 21.96 20.29
CA GLU A 248 10.36 22.34 21.31
C GLU A 248 10.59 23.86 21.33
N ALA A 249 10.81 24.48 20.16
CA ALA A 249 11.00 25.93 20.05
C ALA A 249 9.81 26.70 20.63
N LYS A 250 8.56 26.27 20.30
CA LYS A 250 7.35 26.88 20.85
C LYS A 250 7.21 26.67 22.37
N THR A 251 7.57 25.50 22.86
CA THR A 251 7.54 25.22 24.31
C THR A 251 8.46 26.16 25.09
N VAL A 252 9.69 26.34 24.60
CA VAL A 252 10.66 27.28 25.15
C VAL A 252 10.15 28.73 25.11
N GLU A 253 9.50 29.12 23.97
CA GLU A 253 8.89 30.45 23.85
C GLU A 253 7.78 30.67 24.87
N ILE A 254 6.88 29.70 25.08
CA ILE A 254 5.79 29.78 26.06
C ILE A 254 6.34 29.79 27.49
N GLU A 255 7.37 29.02 27.80
CA GLU A 255 8.02 29.06 29.12
C GLU A 255 8.64 30.42 29.41
N ARG A 256 9.32 31.01 28.42
CA ARG A 256 9.85 32.38 28.54
C ARG A 256 8.72 33.40 28.74
N ALA A 257 7.64 33.29 27.95
CA ALA A 257 6.47 34.12 28.06
C ALA A 257 5.81 33.98 29.46
N ASN A 258 5.67 32.75 29.97
CA ASN A 258 5.13 32.49 31.31
C ASN A 258 5.97 33.12 32.43
N ASN A 259 7.29 33.01 32.35
CA ASN A 259 8.18 33.62 33.34
C ASN A 259 8.07 35.14 33.30
N LEU A 260 8.04 35.76 32.12
CA LEU A 260 7.85 37.20 31.95
C LEU A 260 6.45 37.63 32.41
N TYR A 261 5.40 36.85 32.09
CA TYR A 261 4.03 37.11 32.50
C TYR A 261 3.89 37.16 34.03
N ARG A 262 4.55 36.27 34.78
CA ARG A 262 4.54 36.29 36.25
C ARG A 262 5.10 37.61 36.77
N THR A 263 6.19 38.11 36.21
CA THR A 263 6.81 39.37 36.58
C THR A 263 5.91 40.56 36.23
N GLU A 264 5.35 40.61 35.04
CA GLU A 264 4.46 41.67 34.59
C GLU A 264 3.09 41.65 35.32
N LEU A 265 2.63 40.46 35.74
CA LEU A 265 1.40 40.31 36.52
C LEU A 265 1.56 40.95 37.91
N GLU A 266 2.74 40.79 38.54
CA GLU A 266 3.03 41.48 39.83
C GLU A 266 3.03 42.99 39.64
N TRP A 267 3.61 43.51 38.53
CA TRP A 267 3.57 44.93 38.21
C TRP A 267 2.14 45.40 37.94
N MET A 268 1.32 44.65 37.25
CA MET A 268 -0.10 44.95 36.97
C MET A 268 -0.93 44.99 38.25
N ARG A 269 -0.63 44.16 39.28
CA ARG A 269 -1.31 44.15 40.57
C ARG A 269 -0.91 45.31 41.50
N ARG A 270 0.26 45.94 41.28
CA ARG A 270 0.67 47.10 42.06
C ARG A 270 -0.15 48.32 41.66
N MET A 271 -0.66 49.06 42.66
CA MET A 271 -1.34 50.31 42.41
C MET A 271 -0.35 51.39 41.94
N PRO A 272 -0.74 52.31 41.03
CA PRO A 272 0.12 53.42 40.64
C PRO A 272 0.38 54.32 41.83
N GLN A 273 1.63 54.79 41.97
CA GLN A 273 1.99 55.70 43.04
C GLN A 273 1.44 57.09 42.75
N ALA A 274 0.76 57.70 43.72
CA ALA A 274 0.17 59.03 43.67
C ALA A 274 -0.77 59.24 42.43
N ARG A 275 -0.79 60.43 41.77
CA ARG A 275 -1.68 60.78 40.64
C ARG A 275 -1.21 60.19 39.30
N GLY A 276 -0.36 59.14 39.27
CA GLY A 276 0.17 58.56 38.05
C GLY A 276 -0.78 57.54 37.43
N HIS A 277 -0.81 57.47 36.11
CA HIS A 277 -1.45 56.38 35.35
C HIS A 277 -0.41 55.34 34.93
N LYS A 278 -0.81 54.07 34.82
CA LYS A 278 0.05 53.02 34.20
C LYS A 278 0.29 53.36 32.75
N ALA A 279 1.47 53.07 32.24
CA ALA A 279 1.81 53.26 30.85
C ALA A 279 0.97 52.34 29.96
N ARG A 280 0.08 52.91 29.14
CA ARG A 280 -0.87 52.16 28.28
C ARG A 280 -0.15 51.16 27.39
N TYR A 281 1.00 51.52 26.82
CA TYR A 281 1.82 50.59 26.01
C TYR A 281 2.22 49.34 26.77
N ARG A 282 2.55 49.43 28.08
CA ARG A 282 2.93 48.29 28.89
C ARG A 282 1.71 47.44 29.28
N GLU A 283 0.54 48.05 29.43
CA GLU A 283 -0.73 47.35 29.61
C GLU A 283 -1.09 46.54 28.36
N ASP A 284 -1.00 47.14 27.18
CA ASP A 284 -1.26 46.46 25.89
C ASP A 284 -0.26 45.31 25.70
N ALA A 285 1.03 45.51 25.94
CA ALA A 285 2.05 44.47 25.91
C ALA A 285 1.79 43.33 26.90
N PHE A 286 1.27 43.63 28.08
CA PHE A 286 0.87 42.62 29.07
C PHE A 286 -0.26 41.72 28.54
N TYR A 287 -1.30 42.28 27.90
CA TYR A 287 -2.39 41.51 27.35
C TYR A 287 -1.94 40.63 26.16
N GLU A 288 -1.02 41.11 25.35
CA GLU A 288 -0.44 40.27 24.28
C GLU A 288 0.42 39.15 24.88
N LEU A 289 1.23 39.44 25.89
CA LEU A 289 2.01 38.44 26.63
C LEU A 289 1.11 37.41 27.33
N GLU A 290 -0.02 37.85 27.90
CA GLU A 290 -1.00 36.97 28.52
C GLU A 290 -1.60 35.97 27.51
N LYS A 291 -1.90 36.41 26.29
CA LYS A 291 -2.39 35.54 25.22
C LYS A 291 -1.39 34.45 24.88
N VAL A 292 -0.09 34.78 24.81
CA VAL A 292 0.97 33.81 24.52
C VAL A 292 1.17 32.87 25.73
N ALA A 293 1.26 33.40 26.94
CA ALA A 293 1.49 32.64 28.17
C ALA A 293 0.33 31.67 28.50
N LYS A 294 -0.90 32.03 28.15
CA LYS A 294 -2.09 31.17 28.33
C LYS A 294 -2.25 30.12 27.24
N GLN A 295 -1.45 30.14 26.16
CA GLN A 295 -1.44 29.06 25.22
C GLN A 295 -0.93 27.79 25.91
N ARG A 296 -1.83 26.86 26.20
CA ARG A 296 -1.47 25.54 26.72
C ARG A 296 -1.09 24.66 25.54
N PHE A 297 0.19 24.48 25.32
CA PHE A 297 0.65 23.30 24.61
C PHE A 297 0.59 22.14 25.60
N ASN A 298 -0.41 21.26 25.45
CA ASN A 298 -0.48 20.01 26.19
C ASN A 298 0.60 19.06 25.63
N ASN A 299 1.84 19.34 26.00
CA ASN A 299 2.98 18.44 25.78
C ASN A 299 3.35 17.73 27.10
N ASP A 300 2.36 17.49 27.96
CA ASP A 300 2.56 16.58 29.08
C ASP A 300 2.68 15.15 28.48
N ASN A 301 3.87 14.86 27.94
CA ASN A 301 4.35 13.50 27.70
C ASN A 301 4.56 12.83 29.06
N VAL A 302 3.48 12.63 29.83
CA VAL A 302 3.51 11.72 30.95
C VAL A 302 3.59 10.32 30.34
N LYS A 303 4.78 9.71 30.39
CA LYS A 303 4.94 8.33 29.98
C LYS A 303 3.90 7.48 30.70
N LEU A 304 3.00 6.87 29.94
CA LEU A 304 1.97 5.97 30.44
C LEU A 304 2.63 4.62 30.77
N ASP A 305 3.36 4.56 31.87
CA ASP A 305 3.84 3.28 32.43
C ASP A 305 2.69 2.64 33.23
N VAL A 306 1.73 2.05 32.51
CA VAL A 306 0.56 1.41 33.10
C VAL A 306 0.98 0.09 33.71
N LYS A 307 0.62 -0.14 34.98
CA LYS A 307 0.82 -1.41 35.65
C LYS A 307 -0.17 -2.42 35.08
N ALA A 308 0.31 -3.30 34.20
CA ALA A 308 -0.50 -4.44 33.77
C ALA A 308 -0.89 -5.31 34.98
N SER A 309 -2.09 -5.86 34.98
CA SER A 309 -2.50 -6.85 35.97
C SER A 309 -1.57 -8.06 35.89
N TYR A 310 -1.41 -8.77 37.03
CA TYR A 310 -0.57 -9.97 37.09
C TYR A 310 -0.93 -10.97 35.99
N ILE A 311 0.07 -11.49 35.29
CA ILE A 311 -0.09 -12.55 34.29
C ILE A 311 0.73 -13.77 34.71
N GLY A 312 0.10 -14.96 34.70
CA GLY A 312 0.74 -16.23 35.04
C GLY A 312 1.78 -16.67 34.01
N SER A 313 2.34 -17.84 34.18
CA SER A 313 3.26 -18.46 33.22
C SER A 313 2.56 -19.01 32.00
N LYS A 314 1.35 -19.55 32.17
CA LYS A 314 0.53 -20.07 31.09
C LYS A 314 -0.34 -18.95 30.51
N ILE A 315 -0.19 -18.68 29.23
CA ILE A 315 -0.94 -17.66 28.50
C ILE A 315 -2.04 -18.34 27.67
N PHE A 316 -1.68 -18.92 26.53
CA PHE A 316 -2.53 -19.86 25.83
C PHE A 316 -1.68 -20.91 25.10
N GLU A 317 -2.24 -22.09 24.98
CA GLU A 317 -1.67 -23.22 24.24
C GLU A 317 -2.73 -23.70 23.24
N ALA A 318 -2.40 -23.60 21.98
CA ALA A 318 -3.19 -24.15 20.88
C ALA A 318 -2.55 -25.47 20.45
N ASP A 319 -3.33 -26.56 20.41
CA ASP A 319 -2.85 -27.85 20.02
C ASP A 319 -3.74 -28.47 18.95
N HIS A 320 -3.13 -28.66 17.76
CA HIS A 320 -3.77 -29.25 16.59
C HIS A 320 -5.12 -28.62 16.23
N LEU A 321 -5.18 -27.27 16.16
CA LEU A 321 -6.41 -26.55 15.83
C LEU A 321 -6.73 -26.64 14.34
N TYR A 322 -7.98 -26.96 14.04
CA TYR A 322 -8.55 -26.99 12.70
C TYR A 322 -9.79 -26.10 12.63
N LYS A 323 -9.91 -25.32 11.56
CA LYS A 323 -11.09 -24.52 11.24
C LYS A 323 -11.24 -24.35 9.75
N SER A 324 -12.45 -24.62 9.24
CA SER A 324 -12.79 -24.44 7.83
C SER A 324 -14.20 -23.86 7.65
N PHE A 325 -14.42 -23.18 6.54
CA PHE A 325 -15.73 -22.71 6.09
C PHE A 325 -15.93 -23.21 4.64
N GLY A 326 -16.66 -24.33 4.51
CA GLY A 326 -16.76 -25.02 3.23
C GLY A 326 -15.39 -25.45 2.72
N ASP A 327 -15.02 -25.03 1.53
CA ASP A 327 -13.72 -25.35 0.90
C ASP A 327 -12.56 -24.46 1.39
N LEU A 328 -12.86 -23.41 2.15
CA LEU A 328 -11.86 -22.48 2.66
C LEU A 328 -11.31 -22.97 4.00
N LYS A 329 -10.07 -23.44 4.02
CA LYS A 329 -9.35 -23.77 5.23
C LYS A 329 -8.76 -22.51 5.85
N ILE A 330 -9.08 -22.27 7.14
CA ILE A 330 -8.57 -21.13 7.93
C ILE A 330 -7.38 -21.58 8.79
N LEU A 331 -7.56 -22.70 9.52
CA LEU A 331 -6.53 -23.36 10.32
C LEU A 331 -6.42 -24.79 9.85
N ASP A 332 -5.20 -25.28 9.64
CA ASP A 332 -4.91 -26.66 9.26
C ASP A 332 -3.71 -27.14 10.11
N ASP A 333 -3.99 -27.92 11.13
CA ASP A 333 -2.99 -28.44 12.08
C ASP A 333 -2.18 -27.34 12.80
N PHE A 334 -2.86 -26.28 13.24
CA PHE A 334 -2.19 -25.16 13.90
C PHE A 334 -1.91 -25.49 15.38
N SER A 335 -0.62 -25.49 15.74
CA SER A 335 -0.15 -25.63 17.12
C SER A 335 0.78 -24.49 17.49
N TYR A 336 0.52 -23.84 18.63
CA TYR A 336 1.30 -22.70 19.08
C TYR A 336 1.22 -22.52 20.60
N ILE A 337 2.37 -22.21 21.23
CA ILE A 337 2.46 -21.88 22.65
C ILE A 337 2.87 -20.42 22.77
N PHE A 338 1.96 -19.59 23.29
CA PHE A 338 2.18 -18.16 23.43
C PHE A 338 3.03 -17.86 24.68
N ALA A 339 4.13 -17.14 24.47
CA ALA A 339 5.04 -16.83 25.56
C ALA A 339 4.58 -15.62 26.40
N ARG A 340 5.06 -15.54 27.64
CA ARG A 340 4.76 -14.42 28.52
C ARG A 340 5.44 -13.15 28.01
N TYR A 341 4.67 -12.05 27.98
CA TYR A 341 5.10 -10.73 27.46
C TYR A 341 5.41 -10.68 25.97
N GLU A 342 5.05 -11.68 25.24
CA GLU A 342 5.20 -11.72 23.80
C GLU A 342 4.30 -10.68 23.13
N LYS A 343 4.85 -10.00 22.11
CA LYS A 343 4.14 -9.05 21.28
C LYS A 343 4.15 -9.56 19.84
N MET A 344 3.06 -10.18 19.47
CA MET A 344 2.88 -10.85 18.19
C MET A 344 2.09 -9.99 17.22
N GLY A 345 2.58 -9.93 15.99
CA GLY A 345 1.86 -9.36 14.86
C GLY A 345 1.24 -10.45 13.99
N ILE A 346 0.03 -10.24 13.52
CA ILE A 346 -0.62 -11.11 12.54
C ILE A 346 -0.68 -10.36 11.20
N VAL A 347 -0.10 -10.94 10.16
CA VAL A 347 -0.06 -10.40 8.81
C VAL A 347 -0.60 -11.39 7.80
N GLY A 348 -1.15 -10.91 6.70
CA GLY A 348 -1.70 -11.74 5.63
C GLY A 348 -2.75 -10.99 4.82
N ASN A 349 -3.10 -11.53 3.66
CA ASN A 349 -4.09 -10.93 2.77
C ASN A 349 -5.50 -10.93 3.40
N ASN A 350 -6.39 -10.13 2.84
CA ASN A 350 -7.78 -10.12 3.29
C ASN A 350 -8.44 -11.47 2.98
N GLY A 351 -9.25 -11.96 3.92
CA GLY A 351 -9.94 -13.25 3.80
C GLY A 351 -9.09 -14.48 4.14
N THR A 352 -7.85 -14.34 4.61
CA THR A 352 -7.01 -15.48 5.04
C THR A 352 -7.36 -16.05 6.42
N GLY A 353 -8.32 -15.44 7.13
CA GLY A 353 -8.80 -15.97 8.41
C GLY A 353 -8.23 -15.30 9.66
N LYS A 354 -7.55 -14.15 9.54
CA LYS A 354 -6.97 -13.42 10.68
C LYS A 354 -7.98 -13.12 11.78
N SER A 355 -9.10 -12.48 11.44
CA SER A 355 -10.16 -12.14 12.41
C SER A 355 -10.88 -13.39 12.93
N THR A 356 -10.99 -14.46 12.13
CA THR A 356 -11.54 -15.74 12.58
C THR A 356 -10.65 -16.37 13.66
N PHE A 357 -9.34 -16.36 13.47
CA PHE A 357 -8.38 -16.83 14.48
C PHE A 357 -8.53 -16.04 15.79
N ILE A 358 -8.65 -14.71 15.72
CA ILE A 358 -8.92 -13.88 16.90
C ILE A 358 -10.24 -14.27 17.57
N LYS A 359 -11.32 -14.46 16.80
CA LYS A 359 -12.63 -14.87 17.35
C LYS A 359 -12.55 -16.24 18.04
N ILE A 360 -11.76 -17.17 17.52
CA ILE A 360 -11.50 -18.47 18.17
C ILE A 360 -10.74 -18.25 19.48
N LEU A 361 -9.68 -17.44 19.48
CA LEU A 361 -8.91 -17.12 20.69
C LEU A 361 -9.77 -16.45 21.77
N MET A 362 -10.71 -15.61 21.36
CA MET A 362 -11.65 -14.92 22.26
C MET A 362 -12.83 -15.81 22.69
N GLY A 363 -12.94 -17.05 22.19
CA GLY A 363 -14.05 -17.95 22.48
C GLY A 363 -15.38 -17.54 21.85
N GLN A 364 -15.37 -16.63 20.88
CA GLN A 364 -16.55 -16.18 20.13
C GLN A 364 -16.90 -17.13 18.98
N GLU A 365 -15.93 -17.88 18.50
CA GLU A 365 -16.05 -18.90 17.46
C GLU A 365 -15.40 -20.19 17.96
N LEU A 366 -15.97 -21.34 17.61
CA LEU A 366 -15.41 -22.63 17.99
C LEU A 366 -14.51 -23.17 16.87
N ALA A 367 -13.38 -23.76 17.26
CA ALA A 367 -12.59 -24.57 16.33
C ALA A 367 -13.37 -25.85 15.98
N ASP A 368 -13.11 -26.38 14.78
CA ASP A 368 -13.77 -27.62 14.32
C ASP A 368 -13.18 -28.84 15.04
N SER A 369 -11.87 -28.81 15.36
CA SER A 369 -11.18 -29.79 16.18
C SER A 369 -9.90 -29.22 16.78
N GLY A 370 -9.27 -29.93 17.68
CA GLY A 370 -8.11 -29.50 18.46
C GLY A 370 -8.50 -28.95 19.83
N THR A 371 -7.52 -28.47 20.57
CA THR A 371 -7.72 -27.89 21.91
C THR A 371 -7.07 -26.54 22.02
N LEU A 372 -7.76 -25.61 22.68
CA LEU A 372 -7.25 -24.29 23.04
C LEU A 372 -7.35 -24.16 24.57
N ASP A 373 -6.21 -24.10 25.22
CA ASP A 373 -6.14 -23.98 26.68
C ASP A 373 -5.59 -22.60 27.08
N ILE A 374 -6.44 -21.79 27.73
CA ILE A 374 -6.16 -20.41 28.10
C ILE A 374 -5.89 -20.34 29.61
N GLY A 375 -4.83 -19.65 30.01
CA GLY A 375 -4.47 -19.49 31.41
C GLY A 375 -5.53 -18.71 32.20
N GLU A 376 -5.90 -19.20 33.41
CA GLU A 376 -6.94 -18.61 34.26
C GLU A 376 -6.69 -17.14 34.64
N THR A 377 -5.44 -16.70 34.61
CA THR A 377 -5.04 -15.32 34.95
C THR A 377 -5.13 -14.35 33.76
N VAL A 378 -5.42 -14.85 32.56
CA VAL A 378 -5.50 -14.03 31.34
C VAL A 378 -6.77 -13.18 31.35
N ARG A 379 -6.59 -11.88 31.18
CA ARG A 379 -7.67 -10.89 31.03
C ARG A 379 -7.53 -10.22 29.70
N PHE A 380 -8.39 -10.61 28.76
CA PHE A 380 -8.38 -10.04 27.43
C PHE A 380 -8.95 -8.63 27.38
N GLY A 381 -8.26 -7.75 26.68
CA GLY A 381 -8.81 -6.50 26.16
C GLY A 381 -8.88 -6.60 24.64
N TYR A 382 -10.08 -6.67 24.09
CA TYR A 382 -10.28 -6.83 22.66
C TYR A 382 -10.78 -5.54 22.02
N TYR A 383 -10.00 -5.04 21.07
CA TYR A 383 -10.38 -3.95 20.20
C TYR A 383 -10.75 -4.53 18.83
N SER A 384 -12.05 -4.59 18.52
CA SER A 384 -12.57 -5.18 17.29
C SER A 384 -12.72 -4.15 16.18
N GLN A 385 -12.64 -4.59 14.94
CA GLN A 385 -12.89 -3.78 13.77
C GLN A 385 -14.34 -3.26 13.70
N GLU A 386 -15.32 -4.04 14.20
CA GLU A 386 -16.74 -3.68 14.21
C GLU A 386 -17.05 -2.53 15.17
N GLY A 387 -16.16 -2.28 16.16
CA GLY A 387 -16.33 -1.23 17.17
C GLY A 387 -17.31 -1.60 18.27
N LEU A 388 -17.54 -0.66 19.18
CA LEU A 388 -18.51 -0.75 20.27
C LEU A 388 -19.68 0.21 20.00
N GLN A 389 -20.91 -0.24 20.23
CA GLN A 389 -22.06 0.66 20.28
C GLN A 389 -22.10 1.33 21.65
N PHE A 390 -22.03 2.65 21.66
CA PHE A 390 -22.15 3.45 22.84
C PHE A 390 -23.60 3.96 23.00
N ASP A 391 -23.99 4.20 24.23
CA ASP A 391 -25.17 5.04 24.47
C ASP A 391 -24.84 6.48 24.04
N GLU A 392 -25.48 6.92 22.98
CA GLU A 392 -25.25 8.25 22.38
C GLU A 392 -25.59 9.40 23.32
N GLN A 393 -26.44 9.16 24.32
CA GLN A 393 -26.88 10.16 25.30
C GLN A 393 -25.92 10.32 26.50
N MET A 394 -24.91 9.46 26.61
CA MET A 394 -23.88 9.58 27.65
C MET A 394 -22.83 10.62 27.27
N LYS A 395 -22.21 11.23 28.29
CA LYS A 395 -21.01 12.05 28.08
C LYS A 395 -19.78 11.15 27.95
N VAL A 396 -18.79 11.64 27.21
CA VAL A 396 -17.52 10.93 26.99
C VAL A 396 -16.85 10.51 28.31
N ILE A 397 -16.84 11.40 29.30
CA ILE A 397 -16.24 11.12 30.61
C ILE A 397 -17.00 10.04 31.36
N ASP A 398 -18.33 10.05 31.30
CA ASP A 398 -19.18 9.10 32.02
C ASP A 398 -18.98 7.68 31.47
N VAL A 399 -18.86 7.50 30.14
CA VAL A 399 -18.58 6.21 29.50
C VAL A 399 -17.31 5.56 30.06
N VAL A 400 -16.30 6.35 30.32
CA VAL A 400 -15.01 5.86 30.84
C VAL A 400 -15.06 5.67 32.35
N GLN A 401 -15.72 6.54 33.10
CA GLN A 401 -15.90 6.43 34.54
C GLN A 401 -16.72 5.21 34.96
N ASP A 402 -17.72 4.81 34.16
CA ASP A 402 -18.51 3.59 34.41
C ASP A 402 -17.64 2.32 34.38
N ILE A 403 -16.49 2.37 33.68
CA ILE A 403 -15.55 1.24 33.63
C ILE A 403 -14.59 1.30 34.83
N ALA A 404 -13.96 2.45 35.03
CA ALA A 404 -13.06 2.69 36.15
C ALA A 404 -12.88 4.19 36.39
N GLU A 405 -12.95 4.62 37.65
CA GLU A 405 -12.67 6.02 38.04
C GLU A 405 -11.16 6.33 37.98
N VAL A 406 -10.31 5.35 38.24
CA VAL A 406 -8.87 5.49 38.41
C VAL A 406 -8.12 4.28 37.84
N ILE A 407 -7.01 4.54 37.16
CA ILE A 407 -6.04 3.51 36.74
C ILE A 407 -4.77 3.61 37.55
N GLU A 408 -4.23 2.48 38.00
CA GLU A 408 -2.92 2.42 38.66
C GLU A 408 -1.79 2.36 37.63
N LEU A 409 -0.81 3.25 37.76
CA LEU A 409 0.42 3.24 36.98
C LEU A 409 1.47 2.33 37.60
N GLY A 410 2.42 1.82 36.79
CA GLY A 410 3.53 0.96 37.25
C GLY A 410 4.40 1.56 38.35
N ASN A 411 4.43 2.86 38.47
CA ASN A 411 5.16 3.61 39.52
C ASN A 411 4.33 3.90 40.80
N GLY A 412 3.14 3.28 40.93
CA GLY A 412 2.21 3.49 42.05
C GLY A 412 1.41 4.80 41.99
N LYS A 413 1.58 5.61 40.94
CA LYS A 413 0.74 6.78 40.69
C LYS A 413 -0.63 6.33 40.18
N ARG A 414 -1.63 7.16 40.47
CA ARG A 414 -3.00 6.92 39.99
C ARG A 414 -3.37 7.98 38.97
N LEU A 415 -3.93 7.56 37.83
CA LEU A 415 -4.52 8.45 36.84
C LEU A 415 -6.03 8.42 36.97
N THR A 416 -6.65 9.59 36.99
CA THR A 416 -8.11 9.70 36.88
C THR A 416 -8.56 9.45 35.44
N ALA A 417 -9.82 9.06 35.27
CA ALA A 417 -10.43 8.88 33.94
C ALA A 417 -10.24 10.13 33.04
N SER A 418 -10.38 11.34 33.63
CA SER A 418 -10.18 12.60 32.89
C SER A 418 -8.72 12.78 32.42
N GLN A 419 -7.73 12.49 33.28
CA GLN A 419 -6.31 12.55 32.89
C GLN A 419 -5.98 11.50 31.82
N PHE A 420 -6.52 10.29 31.91
CA PHE A 420 -6.35 9.25 30.91
C PHE A 420 -6.92 9.67 29.55
N LEU A 421 -8.13 10.21 29.52
CA LEU A 421 -8.74 10.76 28.32
C LEU A 421 -7.92 11.91 27.72
N GLN A 422 -7.30 12.76 28.55
CA GLN A 422 -6.41 13.83 28.05
C GLN A 422 -5.18 13.26 27.33
N HIS A 423 -4.59 12.16 27.81
CA HIS A 423 -3.51 11.46 27.12
C HIS A 423 -3.93 10.98 25.73
N PHE A 424 -5.16 10.52 25.59
CA PHE A 424 -5.75 10.16 24.32
C PHE A 424 -6.42 11.34 23.60
N LEU A 425 -5.92 12.56 23.86
CA LEU A 425 -6.24 13.79 23.13
C LEU A 425 -7.71 14.25 23.24
N PHE A 426 -8.44 13.82 24.28
CA PHE A 426 -9.74 14.40 24.59
C PHE A 426 -9.55 15.65 25.46
N THR A 427 -9.88 16.82 24.89
CA THR A 427 -9.86 18.08 25.65
C THR A 427 -10.92 18.07 26.76
N PRO A 428 -10.77 18.86 27.83
CA PRO A 428 -11.80 18.96 28.89
C PRO A 428 -13.20 19.28 28.33
N GLU A 429 -13.29 20.09 27.28
CA GLU A 429 -14.55 20.42 26.62
C GLU A 429 -15.17 19.19 25.94
N THR A 430 -14.35 18.42 25.19
CA THR A 430 -14.80 17.20 24.51
C THR A 430 -15.17 16.10 25.51
N GLN A 431 -14.49 16.01 26.66
CA GLN A 431 -14.82 15.03 27.71
C GLN A 431 -16.23 15.22 28.28
N HIS A 432 -16.71 16.45 28.35
CA HIS A 432 -18.05 16.78 28.85
C HIS A 432 -19.10 16.86 27.74
N SER A 433 -18.71 16.64 26.47
CA SER A 433 -19.66 16.54 25.36
C SER A 433 -20.34 15.17 25.30
N TYR A 434 -21.47 15.10 24.64
CA TYR A 434 -22.20 13.83 24.40
C TYR A 434 -21.53 13.01 23.29
N VAL A 435 -21.62 11.68 23.39
CA VAL A 435 -21.01 10.74 22.43
C VAL A 435 -21.55 10.94 21.00
N TYR A 436 -22.83 11.30 20.83
CA TYR A 436 -23.39 11.56 19.48
C TYR A 436 -22.72 12.72 18.73
N LYS A 437 -22.06 13.63 19.45
CA LYS A 437 -21.34 14.78 18.85
C LYS A 437 -19.93 14.44 18.38
N LEU A 438 -19.41 13.26 18.74
CA LEU A 438 -18.09 12.83 18.36
C LEU A 438 -18.03 12.44 16.87
N SER A 439 -16.93 12.81 16.23
CA SER A 439 -16.58 12.27 14.91
C SER A 439 -16.32 10.77 14.96
N GLY A 440 -16.35 10.08 13.82
CA GLY A 440 -16.06 8.65 13.73
C GLY A 440 -14.71 8.28 14.36
N GLY A 441 -13.65 9.02 14.04
CA GLY A 441 -12.32 8.81 14.62
C GLY A 441 -12.26 9.06 16.13
N GLU A 442 -13.00 10.05 16.66
CA GLU A 442 -13.11 10.27 18.10
C GLU A 442 -13.87 9.15 18.80
N ARG A 443 -14.93 8.61 18.20
CA ARG A 443 -15.65 7.43 18.71
C ARG A 443 -14.74 6.21 18.77
N ARG A 444 -13.92 5.97 17.74
CA ARG A 444 -12.93 4.88 17.71
C ARG A 444 -11.86 5.05 18.79
N ARG A 445 -11.40 6.27 19.00
CA ARG A 445 -10.46 6.61 20.07
C ARG A 445 -11.08 6.40 21.45
N LEU A 446 -12.34 6.79 21.64
CA LEU A 446 -13.08 6.52 22.89
C LEU A 446 -13.19 5.02 23.14
N TYR A 447 -13.51 4.23 22.12
CA TYR A 447 -13.55 2.77 22.21
C TYR A 447 -12.21 2.19 22.65
N LEU A 448 -11.11 2.65 22.06
CA LEU A 448 -9.78 2.25 22.51
C LEU A 448 -9.56 2.56 23.98
N CYS A 449 -9.90 3.77 24.44
CA CYS A 449 -9.81 4.15 25.84
C CYS A 449 -10.61 3.20 26.74
N THR A 450 -11.82 2.81 26.36
CA THR A 450 -12.63 1.87 27.17
C THR A 450 -12.01 0.48 27.28
N VAL A 451 -11.36 0.00 26.22
CA VAL A 451 -10.64 -1.30 26.25
C VAL A 451 -9.43 -1.22 27.19
N LEU A 452 -8.65 -0.15 27.10
CA LEU A 452 -7.43 0.00 27.91
C LEU A 452 -7.74 0.28 29.40
N MET A 453 -8.84 0.98 29.69
CA MET A 453 -9.28 1.27 31.06
C MET A 453 -9.68 0.02 31.86
N ARG A 454 -10.06 -1.06 31.22
CA ARG A 454 -10.35 -2.35 31.86
C ARG A 454 -9.11 -3.03 32.46
N ASN A 455 -7.94 -2.42 32.30
CA ASN A 455 -6.65 -2.93 32.76
C ASN A 455 -6.38 -4.39 32.37
N PRO A 456 -6.46 -4.72 31.06
CA PRO A 456 -6.16 -6.06 30.57
C PRO A 456 -4.69 -6.39 30.77
N ASN A 457 -4.36 -7.69 30.80
CA ASN A 457 -2.97 -8.17 30.73
C ASN A 457 -2.64 -8.86 29.40
N PHE A 458 -3.67 -9.04 28.57
CA PHE A 458 -3.56 -9.51 27.20
C PHE A 458 -4.38 -8.61 26.28
N LEU A 459 -3.73 -7.89 25.38
CA LEU A 459 -4.39 -7.02 24.41
C LEU A 459 -4.46 -7.69 23.05
N VAL A 460 -5.65 -7.68 22.46
CA VAL A 460 -5.91 -8.11 21.08
C VAL A 460 -6.45 -6.92 20.32
N LEU A 461 -5.71 -6.47 19.32
CA LEU A 461 -6.03 -5.29 18.52
C LEU A 461 -6.24 -5.72 17.06
N ASP A 462 -7.49 -5.64 16.58
CA ASP A 462 -7.85 -5.99 15.20
C ASP A 462 -8.01 -4.72 14.38
N GLU A 463 -7.04 -4.44 13.48
CA GLU A 463 -6.93 -3.25 12.63
C GLU A 463 -7.08 -1.91 13.39
N PRO A 464 -6.31 -1.67 14.47
CA PRO A 464 -6.45 -0.45 15.26
C PRO A 464 -6.01 0.80 14.50
N THR A 465 -5.27 0.65 13.41
CA THR A 465 -4.70 1.74 12.62
C THR A 465 -5.69 2.34 11.64
N ASN A 466 -6.76 1.63 11.31
CA ASN A 466 -7.73 2.08 10.32
C ASN A 466 -8.50 3.29 10.85
N ASP A 467 -8.85 4.09 11.20
CA ASP A 467 -9.69 5.19 11.68
C ASP A 467 -9.02 6.05 12.78
N LEU A 468 -7.78 5.71 13.19
CA LEU A 468 -7.04 6.52 14.15
C LEU A 468 -6.08 7.48 13.42
N ASP A 469 -6.05 8.75 13.85
CA ASP A 469 -5.08 9.69 13.30
C ASP A 469 -3.65 9.38 13.78
N ILE A 470 -2.67 9.87 13.02
CA ILE A 470 -1.23 9.65 13.27
C ILE A 470 -0.84 10.05 14.70
N VAL A 471 -1.45 11.10 15.26
CA VAL A 471 -1.13 11.56 16.62
C VAL A 471 -1.62 10.57 17.67
N THR A 472 -2.84 10.04 17.49
CA THR A 472 -3.41 8.99 18.35
C THR A 472 -2.61 7.69 18.22
N LEU A 473 -2.19 7.32 16.99
CA LEU A 473 -1.34 6.15 16.76
C LEU A 473 -0.01 6.25 17.51
N ASN A 474 0.62 7.43 17.54
CA ASN A 474 1.85 7.62 18.32
C ASN A 474 1.62 7.41 19.82
N VAL A 475 0.50 7.88 20.36
CA VAL A 475 0.13 7.65 21.78
C VAL A 475 -0.09 6.16 22.05
N LEU A 476 -0.77 5.46 21.15
CA LEU A 476 -1.00 4.02 21.26
C LEU A 476 0.30 3.23 21.17
N GLU A 477 1.20 3.59 20.26
CA GLU A 477 2.53 2.97 20.15
C GLU A 477 3.34 3.12 21.44
N GLU A 478 3.41 4.34 21.99
CA GLU A 478 4.11 4.58 23.25
C GLU A 478 3.49 3.77 24.41
N TYR A 479 2.16 3.68 24.46
CA TYR A 479 1.47 2.84 25.42
C TYR A 479 1.85 1.37 25.27
N LEU A 480 1.78 0.82 24.04
CA LEU A 480 2.06 -0.60 23.77
C LEU A 480 3.53 -0.96 23.98
N GLN A 481 4.47 -0.06 23.69
CA GLN A 481 5.89 -0.27 23.98
C GLN A 481 6.15 -0.44 25.48
N ASN A 482 5.47 0.36 26.30
CA ASN A 482 5.61 0.33 27.77
C ASN A 482 4.69 -0.71 28.43
N PHE A 483 3.78 -1.34 27.68
CA PHE A 483 2.83 -2.30 28.19
C PHE A 483 3.51 -3.60 28.63
N LYS A 484 3.37 -3.95 29.91
CA LYS A 484 3.94 -5.15 30.54
C LYS A 484 2.97 -6.32 30.52
N GLY A 485 2.37 -6.60 29.38
CA GLY A 485 1.46 -7.69 29.12
C GLY A 485 1.72 -8.31 27.76
N CYS A 486 0.88 -9.23 27.36
CA CYS A 486 0.92 -9.85 26.03
C CYS A 486 0.10 -9.02 25.03
N VAL A 487 0.53 -8.99 23.80
CA VAL A 487 -0.15 -8.22 22.74
C VAL A 487 -0.25 -9.07 21.49
N ILE A 488 -1.44 -9.11 20.89
CA ILE A 488 -1.64 -9.55 19.51
C ILE A 488 -2.18 -8.36 18.72
N VAL A 489 -1.53 -8.06 17.60
CA VAL A 489 -1.94 -6.99 16.69
C VAL A 489 -2.16 -7.55 15.29
N VAL A 490 -3.34 -7.33 14.74
CA VAL A 490 -3.58 -7.44 13.29
C VAL A 490 -3.53 -6.04 12.71
N SER A 491 -2.61 -5.77 11.81
CA SER A 491 -2.55 -4.47 11.13
C SER A 491 -1.86 -4.58 9.78
N HIS A 492 -2.26 -3.69 8.88
CA HIS A 492 -1.60 -3.45 7.61
C HIS A 492 -0.59 -2.28 7.69
N ASP A 493 -0.56 -1.53 8.78
CA ASP A 493 0.43 -0.47 9.03
C ASP A 493 1.78 -1.06 9.44
N ARG A 494 2.72 -1.03 8.51
CA ARG A 494 4.07 -1.58 8.65
C ARG A 494 4.87 -0.86 9.74
N TYR A 495 4.74 0.46 9.81
CA TYR A 495 5.46 1.29 10.78
C TYR A 495 5.01 1.00 12.21
N PHE A 496 3.69 0.80 12.39
CA PHE A 496 3.11 0.39 13.66
C PHE A 496 3.61 -0.99 14.08
N MET A 497 3.60 -1.94 13.15
CA MET A 497 4.07 -3.31 13.39
C MET A 497 5.55 -3.33 13.79
N ASP A 498 6.42 -2.63 13.06
CA ASP A 498 7.87 -2.59 13.36
C ASP A 498 8.19 -2.00 14.74
N LYS A 499 7.34 -1.08 15.24
CA LYS A 499 7.53 -0.48 16.56
C LYS A 499 6.98 -1.29 17.73
N VAL A 500 5.96 -2.08 17.49
CA VAL A 500 5.17 -2.70 18.57
C VAL A 500 5.46 -4.19 18.70
N VAL A 501 5.70 -4.91 17.59
CA VAL A 501 5.79 -6.36 17.60
C VAL A 501 7.21 -6.87 17.43
N ASP A 502 7.50 -7.98 18.09
CA ASP A 502 8.80 -8.65 18.03
C ASP A 502 8.75 -9.92 17.17
N HIS A 503 7.56 -10.35 16.74
CA HIS A 503 7.27 -11.66 16.18
C HIS A 503 6.04 -11.62 15.28
N LEU A 504 6.02 -12.38 14.20
CA LEU A 504 4.93 -12.39 13.23
C LEU A 504 4.35 -13.77 12.99
N LEU A 505 3.02 -13.88 13.00
CA LEU A 505 2.29 -14.99 12.38
C LEU A 505 1.82 -14.57 11.00
N VAL A 506 2.31 -15.24 9.98
CA VAL A 506 2.02 -14.94 8.58
C VAL A 506 0.97 -15.89 8.03
N PHE A 507 -0.21 -15.37 7.73
CA PHE A 507 -1.34 -16.10 7.15
C PHE A 507 -1.25 -16.06 5.62
N ASN A 508 -0.75 -17.16 5.02
CA ASN A 508 -0.62 -17.25 3.55
C ASN A 508 -1.93 -17.68 2.87
N GLY A 509 -2.94 -18.12 3.65
CA GLY A 509 -4.20 -18.68 3.16
C GLY A 509 -4.20 -20.19 3.10
N GLN A 510 -5.39 -20.80 2.95
CA GLN A 510 -5.61 -22.25 2.92
C GLN A 510 -5.01 -23.01 4.13
N GLY A 511 -5.01 -22.37 5.31
CA GLY A 511 -4.48 -22.96 6.54
C GLY A 511 -2.95 -22.89 6.69
N ASP A 512 -2.19 -22.40 5.68
CA ASP A 512 -0.74 -22.20 5.81
C ASP A 512 -0.46 -20.96 6.68
N ILE A 513 -0.05 -21.21 7.92
CA ILE A 513 0.35 -20.19 8.88
C ILE A 513 1.81 -20.42 9.23
N ARG A 514 2.61 -19.39 9.03
CA ARG A 514 4.05 -19.43 9.32
C ARG A 514 4.39 -18.53 10.47
N ASP A 515 5.16 -19.06 11.36
CA ASP A 515 5.81 -18.33 12.43
C ASP A 515 7.12 -17.71 11.89
N PHE A 516 7.27 -16.38 12.06
CA PHE A 516 8.46 -15.65 11.66
C PHE A 516 9.02 -14.85 12.85
N PRO A 517 10.19 -15.24 13.37
CA PRO A 517 10.84 -14.51 14.46
C PRO A 517 11.48 -13.22 13.93
N GLY A 518 10.84 -12.10 14.13
CA GLY A 518 11.31 -10.78 13.70
C GLY A 518 10.18 -9.81 13.43
N ASN A 519 10.55 -8.56 13.11
CA ASN A 519 9.60 -7.51 12.79
C ASN A 519 9.16 -7.58 11.31
N TYR A 520 8.24 -6.68 10.96
CA TYR A 520 7.65 -6.66 9.61
C TYR A 520 8.67 -6.35 8.51
N THR A 521 9.58 -5.42 8.72
CA THR A 521 10.63 -5.07 7.75
C THR A 521 11.53 -6.27 7.45
N GLN A 522 11.96 -7.01 8.48
CA GLN A 522 12.77 -8.23 8.32
C GLN A 522 12.02 -9.33 7.56
N TYR A 523 10.73 -9.50 7.83
CA TYR A 523 9.88 -10.45 7.09
C TYR A 523 9.81 -10.09 5.60
N ARG A 524 9.65 -8.81 5.29
CA ARG A 524 9.58 -8.33 3.92
C ARG A 524 10.89 -8.58 3.17
N ASP A 525 12.02 -8.18 3.75
CA ASP A 525 13.33 -8.41 3.14
C ASP A 525 13.54 -9.90 2.85
N TRP A 526 13.16 -10.77 3.78
CA TRP A 526 13.19 -12.21 3.59
C TRP A 526 12.27 -12.66 2.44
N LYS A 527 11.04 -12.14 2.34
CA LYS A 527 10.08 -12.45 1.27
C LYS A 527 10.61 -12.02 -0.09
N ASP A 528 11.20 -10.83 -0.19
CA ASP A 528 11.76 -10.29 -1.42
C ASP A 528 12.97 -11.12 -1.90
N VAL A 529 13.86 -11.51 -1.01
CA VAL A 529 14.99 -12.40 -1.31
C VAL A 529 14.49 -13.76 -1.78
N LYS A 530 13.49 -14.32 -1.12
CA LYS A 530 12.90 -15.62 -1.50
C LYS A 530 12.24 -15.57 -2.86
N ALA A 531 11.45 -14.52 -3.13
CA ALA A 531 10.80 -14.31 -4.43
C ALA A 531 11.84 -14.13 -5.56
N ALA A 532 12.95 -13.44 -5.31
CA ALA A 532 14.05 -13.32 -6.26
C ALA A 532 14.69 -14.69 -6.56
N GLN A 533 14.95 -15.50 -5.53
CA GLN A 533 15.49 -16.85 -5.69
C GLN A 533 14.54 -17.81 -6.43
N GLU A 534 13.24 -17.71 -6.16
CA GLU A 534 12.22 -18.51 -6.88
C GLU A 534 12.16 -18.14 -8.37
N LYS A 535 12.18 -16.84 -8.69
CA LYS A 535 12.26 -16.36 -10.08
C LYS A 535 13.53 -16.77 -10.82
N GLU A 536 14.67 -16.82 -10.12
CA GLU A 536 15.91 -17.35 -10.68
C GLU A 536 15.81 -18.85 -10.97
N LYS A 537 15.27 -19.62 -10.03
CA LYS A 537 15.04 -21.08 -10.22
C LYS A 537 14.06 -21.37 -11.36
N GLU A 538 13.00 -20.57 -11.47
CA GLU A 538 12.06 -20.69 -12.60
C GLU A 538 12.71 -20.37 -13.94
N LYS A 539 13.55 -19.33 -13.99
CA LYS A 539 14.33 -18.99 -15.20
C LYS A 539 15.35 -20.06 -15.55
N GLU A 540 16.02 -20.66 -14.57
CA GLU A 540 16.94 -21.77 -14.78
C GLU A 540 16.18 -23.03 -15.22
N ALA A 541 15.02 -23.33 -14.61
CA ALA A 541 14.17 -24.44 -15.01
C ALA A 541 13.61 -24.25 -16.44
N ALA A 542 13.19 -23.03 -16.80
CA ALA A 542 12.75 -22.70 -18.15
C ALA A 542 13.87 -22.84 -19.17
N LYS A 543 15.08 -22.34 -18.88
CA LYS A 543 16.27 -22.54 -19.72
C LYS A 543 16.61 -24.02 -19.88
N THR A 544 16.53 -24.79 -18.81
CA THR A 544 16.79 -26.25 -18.85
C THR A 544 15.72 -26.99 -19.66
N GLN A 545 14.47 -26.54 -19.65
CA GLN A 545 13.42 -27.06 -20.50
C GLN A 545 13.59 -26.65 -21.98
N GLU A 546 13.98 -25.40 -22.24
CA GLU A 546 14.31 -24.95 -23.60
C GLU A 546 15.51 -25.71 -24.17
N GLU A 547 16.55 -25.95 -23.37
CA GLU A 547 17.68 -26.78 -23.80
C GLU A 547 17.29 -28.25 -24.02
N LYS A 548 16.40 -28.81 -23.20
CA LYS A 548 15.86 -30.17 -23.40
C LYS A 548 14.98 -30.24 -24.64
N THR A 549 14.13 -29.26 -24.90
CA THR A 549 13.31 -29.18 -26.11
C THR A 549 14.14 -28.88 -27.35
N ALA A 550 15.20 -28.10 -27.24
CA ALA A 550 16.17 -27.89 -28.31
C ALA A 550 16.96 -29.19 -28.63
N LYS A 551 17.40 -29.95 -27.62
CA LYS A 551 18.04 -31.27 -27.79
C LYS A 551 17.07 -32.33 -28.36
N VAL A 552 15.80 -32.30 -28.00
CA VAL A 552 14.77 -33.20 -28.58
C VAL A 552 14.46 -32.84 -30.02
N ARG A 553 14.46 -31.55 -30.39
CA ARG A 553 14.32 -31.12 -31.82
C ARG A 553 15.53 -31.42 -32.67
N LEU A 554 16.75 -31.51 -32.10
CA LEU A 554 17.94 -31.98 -32.80
C LEU A 554 17.94 -33.50 -33.02
N ASN A 555 17.16 -34.28 -32.29
CA ASN A 555 17.02 -35.72 -32.44
C ASN A 555 15.77 -36.15 -33.25
N GLU A 556 14.97 -35.26 -33.81
CA GLU A 556 13.97 -35.60 -34.81
C GLU A 556 14.71 -35.89 -36.13
N LYS A 557 14.60 -37.12 -36.61
CA LYS A 557 15.17 -37.64 -37.87
C LYS A 557 14.94 -36.64 -39.01
N ARG A 558 16.01 -35.91 -39.36
CA ARG A 558 16.02 -35.03 -40.53
C ARG A 558 16.01 -35.91 -41.75
N ARG A 559 14.86 -36.02 -42.43
CA ARG A 559 14.77 -36.71 -43.72
C ARG A 559 15.40 -35.85 -44.80
N MET A 560 16.19 -36.51 -45.73
CA MET A 560 16.73 -35.85 -46.91
C MET A 560 15.63 -35.15 -47.70
N SER A 561 15.88 -33.89 -48.06
CA SER A 561 15.02 -33.20 -49.04
C SER A 561 15.19 -33.80 -50.44
N PHE A 562 14.17 -33.63 -51.30
CA PHE A 562 14.24 -34.12 -52.66
C PHE A 562 15.45 -33.58 -53.46
N LYS A 563 15.92 -32.39 -53.15
CA LYS A 563 17.16 -31.82 -53.72
C LYS A 563 18.43 -32.51 -53.22
N GLU A 564 18.52 -32.80 -51.94
CA GLU A 564 19.66 -33.48 -51.31
C GLU A 564 19.76 -34.94 -51.78
N LYS A 565 18.63 -35.60 -51.97
CA LYS A 565 18.60 -36.96 -52.52
C LYS A 565 19.10 -37.03 -53.97
N ARG A 566 18.73 -36.06 -54.80
CA ARG A 566 19.22 -35.93 -56.15
C ARG A 566 20.70 -35.57 -56.22
N GLU A 567 21.18 -34.73 -55.33
CA GLU A 567 22.60 -34.37 -55.13
C GLU A 567 23.43 -35.62 -54.75
N PHE A 568 22.92 -36.41 -53.79
CA PHE A 568 23.54 -37.65 -53.33
C PHE A 568 23.71 -38.65 -54.47
N GLU A 569 22.66 -38.94 -55.29
CA GLU A 569 22.72 -39.84 -56.47
C GLU A 569 23.66 -39.29 -57.55
N GLN A 570 23.75 -37.98 -57.75
CA GLN A 570 24.67 -37.35 -58.67
C GLN A 570 26.14 -37.47 -58.24
N LEU A 571 26.42 -37.21 -56.94
CA LEU A 571 27.74 -37.33 -56.36
C LEU A 571 28.25 -38.76 -56.43
N GLU A 572 27.39 -39.77 -56.23
CA GLU A 572 27.77 -41.19 -56.36
C GLU A 572 28.18 -41.55 -57.82
N GLN A 573 27.46 -41.06 -58.82
CA GLN A 573 27.82 -41.25 -60.21
C GLN A 573 29.10 -40.50 -60.59
N GLU A 574 29.28 -39.29 -60.12
CA GLU A 574 30.47 -38.46 -60.39
C GLU A 574 31.73 -39.03 -59.75
N ILE A 575 31.64 -39.50 -58.48
CA ILE A 575 32.75 -40.15 -57.78
C ILE A 575 33.18 -41.42 -58.54
N ALA A 576 32.22 -42.28 -58.96
CA ALA A 576 32.51 -43.49 -59.73
C ALA A 576 33.14 -43.19 -61.09
N ALA A 577 32.74 -42.11 -61.78
CA ALA A 577 33.33 -41.70 -63.05
C ALA A 577 34.76 -41.16 -62.86
N LEU A 578 35.05 -40.38 -61.79
CA LEU A 578 36.34 -39.85 -61.51
C LEU A 578 37.33 -40.94 -61.02
N GLU A 579 36.84 -41.94 -60.30
CA GLU A 579 37.65 -43.12 -59.88
C GLU A 579 38.00 -43.97 -61.11
N ALA A 580 37.08 -44.16 -62.05
CA ALA A 580 37.38 -44.89 -63.33
C ALA A 580 38.39 -44.11 -64.18
N GLU A 581 38.32 -42.76 -64.25
CA GLU A 581 39.32 -41.92 -64.92
C GLU A 581 40.68 -42.05 -64.27
N LYS A 582 40.74 -41.99 -62.94
CA LYS A 582 41.96 -42.14 -62.12
C LYS A 582 42.59 -43.48 -62.38
N GLN A 583 41.81 -44.59 -62.36
CA GLN A 583 42.31 -45.92 -62.60
C GLN A 583 42.86 -46.07 -64.03
N SER A 584 42.17 -45.52 -65.06
CA SER A 584 42.66 -45.53 -66.41
C SER A 584 43.96 -44.78 -66.65
N ILE A 585 44.17 -43.69 -65.93
CA ILE A 585 45.41 -42.89 -65.90
C ILE A 585 46.53 -43.66 -65.22
N GLU A 586 46.24 -44.30 -64.07
CA GLU A 586 47.21 -45.13 -63.34
C GLU A 586 47.66 -46.34 -64.13
N GLU A 587 46.71 -47.04 -64.84
CA GLU A 587 47.02 -48.16 -65.72
C GLU A 587 47.88 -47.70 -66.91
N ALA A 588 47.57 -46.53 -67.49
CA ALA A 588 48.31 -45.95 -68.57
C ALA A 588 49.74 -45.56 -68.18
N LEU A 589 49.90 -45.00 -67.00
CA LEU A 589 51.21 -44.66 -66.44
C LEU A 589 52.07 -45.91 -66.12
N CYS A 590 51.44 -47.01 -65.70
CA CYS A 590 52.09 -48.29 -65.43
C CYS A 590 52.47 -49.05 -66.70
N SER A 591 51.82 -48.82 -67.86
CA SER A 591 52.08 -49.55 -69.14
C SER A 591 53.39 -49.22 -69.80
N GLY A 592 54.09 -48.14 -69.46
CA GLY A 592 55.40 -47.72 -69.95
C GLY A 592 55.46 -47.36 -71.44
N ALA A 593 54.27 -47.20 -72.12
CA ALA A 593 54.15 -46.95 -73.54
C ALA A 593 53.80 -45.49 -73.92
N LEU A 594 53.87 -44.55 -72.97
CA LEU A 594 53.46 -43.17 -73.17
C LEU A 594 54.64 -42.27 -73.62
N SER A 595 54.33 -41.27 -74.47
CA SER A 595 55.27 -40.22 -74.83
C SER A 595 55.57 -39.30 -73.62
N VAL A 596 56.73 -38.59 -73.62
CA VAL A 596 57.13 -37.71 -72.53
C VAL A 596 56.13 -36.59 -72.22
N GLU A 597 55.44 -36.13 -73.28
CA GLU A 597 54.40 -35.09 -73.13
C GLU A 597 53.16 -35.65 -72.50
N GLU A 598 52.67 -36.81 -72.90
CA GLU A 598 51.49 -37.48 -72.28
C GLU A 598 51.76 -37.92 -70.85
N LEU A 599 52.98 -38.30 -70.49
CA LEU A 599 53.39 -38.68 -69.17
C LEU A 599 53.36 -37.47 -68.22
N THR A 600 53.75 -36.29 -68.72
CA THR A 600 53.73 -35.02 -67.93
C THR A 600 52.30 -34.54 -67.70
N GLU A 601 51.44 -34.64 -68.69
CA GLU A 601 50.02 -34.25 -68.62
C GLU A 601 49.23 -35.15 -67.67
N LYS A 602 49.37 -36.44 -67.76
CA LYS A 602 48.70 -37.43 -66.91
C LYS A 602 49.21 -37.37 -65.45
N SER A 603 50.52 -37.12 -65.26
CA SER A 603 51.09 -36.94 -63.93
C SER A 603 50.57 -35.67 -63.24
N LYS A 604 50.23 -34.59 -63.92
CA LYS A 604 49.59 -33.41 -63.38
C LYS A 604 48.09 -33.61 -63.11
N ARG A 605 47.42 -34.36 -63.95
CA ARG A 605 45.98 -34.64 -63.85
C ARG A 605 45.66 -35.55 -62.64
N LEU A 606 46.55 -36.48 -62.28
CA LEU A 606 46.32 -37.43 -61.19
C LEU A 606 46.08 -36.80 -59.81
N PRO A 607 46.90 -35.81 -59.30
CA PRO A 607 46.64 -35.14 -58.07
C PRO A 607 45.36 -34.30 -58.09
N GLU A 608 45.04 -33.60 -59.22
CA GLU A 608 43.77 -32.86 -59.39
C GLU A 608 42.53 -33.77 -59.29
N LEU A 609 42.58 -34.96 -59.84
CA LEU A 609 41.51 -35.96 -59.72
C LEU A 609 41.38 -36.47 -58.29
N THR A 610 42.50 -36.66 -57.60
CA THR A 610 42.51 -37.11 -56.21
C THR A 610 41.86 -36.07 -55.31
N ASP A 611 42.23 -34.78 -55.45
CA ASP A 611 41.63 -33.68 -54.71
C ASP A 611 40.10 -33.53 -55.00
N LEU A 612 39.68 -33.69 -56.25
CA LEU A 612 38.26 -33.67 -56.67
C LEU A 612 37.48 -34.87 -56.11
N ILE A 613 38.06 -36.03 -56.03
CA ILE A 613 37.44 -37.22 -55.42
C ILE A 613 37.28 -37.03 -53.95
N ASP A 614 38.28 -36.51 -53.26
CA ASP A 614 38.26 -36.27 -51.82
C ASP A 614 37.18 -35.22 -51.47
N GLU A 615 37.11 -34.09 -52.19
CA GLU A 615 36.09 -33.06 -52.00
C GLU A 615 34.66 -33.60 -52.16
N LYS A 616 34.42 -34.36 -53.24
CA LYS A 616 33.10 -34.95 -53.53
C LYS A 616 32.74 -36.07 -52.56
N THR A 617 33.73 -36.86 -52.10
CA THR A 617 33.54 -37.92 -51.11
C THR A 617 33.18 -37.34 -49.76
N MET A 618 33.82 -36.22 -49.32
CA MET A 618 33.43 -35.53 -48.10
C MET A 618 31.96 -35.08 -48.16
N ARG A 619 31.52 -34.50 -49.26
CA ARG A 619 30.16 -34.07 -49.42
C ARG A 619 29.14 -35.24 -49.50
N TRP A 620 29.51 -36.33 -50.12
CA TRP A 620 28.74 -37.56 -50.14
C TRP A 620 28.58 -38.19 -48.76
N LEU A 621 29.65 -38.19 -47.92
CA LEU A 621 29.62 -38.66 -46.53
C LEU A 621 28.67 -37.82 -45.66
N GLU A 622 28.70 -36.49 -45.80
CA GLU A 622 27.75 -35.60 -45.07
C GLU A 622 26.30 -35.95 -45.42
N LEU A 623 25.99 -36.21 -46.66
CA LEU A 623 24.67 -36.59 -47.11
C LEU A 623 24.28 -38.02 -46.69
N SER A 624 25.21 -38.96 -46.70
CA SER A 624 25.01 -40.35 -46.25
C SER A 624 24.70 -40.48 -44.78
N GLU A 625 25.30 -39.62 -43.91
CA GLU A 625 24.94 -39.54 -42.47
C GLU A 625 23.49 -39.10 -42.26
N ILE A 626 22.95 -38.26 -43.16
CA ILE A 626 21.54 -37.83 -43.07
C ILE A 626 20.60 -38.95 -43.55
N GLU A 627 21.04 -39.87 -44.48
CA GLU A 627 20.26 -41.00 -44.95
C GLU A 627 20.24 -42.18 -43.96
N SER A 628 21.31 -42.37 -43.19
CA SER A 628 21.45 -43.47 -42.23
C SER A 628 20.84 -43.21 -40.86
N ASN A 629 20.46 -41.99 -40.57
CA ASN A 629 19.75 -41.56 -39.33
C ASN A 629 18.24 -41.40 -39.60
#